data_ea96deb2e836cdffce7002661b452352
#
_entry.id   ea96deb2e836cdffce7002661b452352
#
_cell.length_a   1.000
_cell.length_b   1.000
_cell.length_c   1.000
_cell.angle_alpha   90.00
_cell.angle_beta   90.00
_cell.angle_gamma   90.00
#
_symmetry.space_group_name_H-M   'P 1'
#
loop_
_entity.id
_entity.type
_entity.pdbx_description
1 polymer ?
#
loop_
_entity_poly.entity_id
_entity_poly.type
_entity_poly.pdbx_seq_one_letter_code
_entity_poly.pdbx_strand_id
1 'polypeptide(L)'
;MNDIFEITKQFTFEAAHYFPNMPEGHIYKKIHGHSFVVEVTFFGKKNKENQWVTDFEELSKSLNEVKKKLDHKCINDIKEIGVPSLENISSWIAKQLQKKYSNVLSIKLSRPSCGEYCLYKIK
;
A
#
# COMPACT_ATOMS: atom_id res chain seq x y z
N MET A 1 -11.88 24.32 -17.13
CA MET A 1 -11.24 24.51 -15.81
C MET A 1 -10.24 23.41 -15.56
N ASN A 2 -9.18 23.77 -14.86
CA ASN A 2 -8.07 22.83 -14.57
C ASN A 2 -8.14 22.28 -13.16
N ASP A 3 -9.35 21.97 -12.70
CA ASP A 3 -9.54 21.42 -11.36
C ASP A 3 -8.88 20.05 -11.25
N ILE A 4 -8.07 19.89 -10.24
CA ILE A 4 -7.42 18.63 -9.93
C ILE A 4 -8.03 18.08 -8.65
N PHE A 5 -8.37 16.80 -8.68
CA PHE A 5 -8.98 16.11 -7.55
C PHE A 5 -8.07 15.02 -7.07
N GLU A 6 -8.14 14.73 -5.78
CA GLU A 6 -7.53 13.55 -5.19
C GLU A 6 -8.65 12.62 -4.77
N ILE A 7 -8.55 11.36 -5.15
CA ILE A 7 -9.46 10.32 -4.71
C ILE A 7 -8.68 9.23 -4.01
N THR A 8 -9.26 8.66 -2.96
CA THR A 8 -8.58 7.66 -2.15
C THR A 8 -9.44 6.42 -2.01
N LYS A 9 -8.82 5.26 -2.20
CA LYS A 9 -9.45 3.96 -1.97
C LYS A 9 -8.57 3.18 -1.01
N GLN A 10 -9.20 2.48 -0.05
CA GLN A 10 -8.43 1.68 0.89
C GLN A 10 -8.70 0.19 0.72
N PHE A 11 -7.75 -0.60 1.16
CA PHE A 11 -7.92 -2.04 1.38
C PHE A 11 -7.15 -2.43 2.64
N THR A 12 -7.46 -3.60 3.15
CA THR A 12 -6.80 -4.14 4.34
C THR A 12 -6.20 -5.48 4.03
N PHE A 13 -5.16 -5.85 4.78
CA PHE A 13 -4.62 -7.19 4.69
C PHE A 13 -4.02 -7.60 6.03
N GLU A 14 -3.99 -8.92 6.27
CA GLU A 14 -3.40 -9.53 7.44
C GLU A 14 -2.12 -10.22 7.00
N ALA A 15 -1.01 -9.94 7.65
CA ALA A 15 0.26 -10.52 7.22
C ALA A 15 1.24 -10.63 8.38
N ALA A 16 2.16 -11.58 8.23
CA ALA A 16 3.28 -11.75 9.17
C ALA A 16 4.53 -11.12 8.58
N HIS A 17 5.44 -10.74 9.45
CA HIS A 17 6.77 -10.30 9.07
C HIS A 17 7.73 -10.43 10.25
N TYR A 18 9.02 -10.27 9.95
CA TYR A 18 10.07 -10.17 10.95
C TYR A 18 11.23 -9.38 10.36
N PHE A 19 12.06 -8.82 11.21
CA PHE A 19 13.21 -8.00 10.80
C PHE A 19 14.48 -8.77 11.04
N PRO A 20 15.01 -9.50 10.03
CA PRO A 20 16.21 -10.33 10.21
C PRO A 20 17.47 -9.52 10.47
N ASN A 21 17.45 -8.23 10.15
CA ASN A 21 18.58 -7.31 10.36
C ASN A 21 18.71 -6.81 11.80
N MET A 22 17.75 -7.15 12.68
CA MET A 22 17.82 -6.77 14.09
C MET A 22 18.72 -7.70 14.87
N PRO A 23 19.33 -7.21 16.00
CA PRO A 23 20.15 -8.05 16.87
C PRO A 23 19.36 -9.21 17.47
N GLU A 24 20.07 -10.30 17.83
CA GLU A 24 19.45 -11.40 18.54
C GLU A 24 18.78 -10.90 19.81
N GLY A 25 17.60 -11.44 20.09
CA GLY A 25 16.79 -11.05 21.24
C GLY A 25 15.91 -9.84 21.01
N HIS A 26 16.09 -9.11 19.90
CA HIS A 26 15.23 -7.98 19.59
C HIS A 26 13.82 -8.48 19.22
N ILE A 27 12.80 -7.82 19.76
CA ILE A 27 11.41 -8.24 19.57
C ILE A 27 11.03 -8.29 18.08
N TYR A 28 11.56 -7.38 17.25
CA TYR A 28 11.26 -7.33 15.83
C TYR A 28 11.88 -8.45 15.01
N LYS A 29 12.86 -9.16 15.59
CA LYS A 29 13.46 -10.30 14.92
C LYS A 29 12.55 -11.51 14.92
N LYS A 30 11.61 -11.57 15.87
CA LYS A 30 10.64 -12.67 15.96
C LYS A 30 9.53 -12.44 14.94
N ILE A 31 9.08 -13.54 14.33
CA ILE A 31 7.94 -13.48 13.41
C ILE A 31 6.69 -13.08 14.20
N HIS A 32 5.96 -12.14 13.67
CA HIS A 32 4.71 -11.65 14.25
C HIS A 32 3.81 -11.12 13.15
N GLY A 33 2.54 -10.87 13.47
CA GLY A 33 1.56 -10.44 12.48
C GLY A 33 0.86 -9.15 12.87
N HIS A 34 0.32 -8.50 11.86
CA HIS A 34 -0.44 -7.27 12.02
C HIS A 34 -1.63 -7.26 11.07
N SER A 35 -2.65 -6.48 11.47
CA SER A 35 -3.69 -6.01 10.55
C SER A 35 -3.18 -4.71 9.94
N PHE A 36 -3.07 -4.68 8.62
CA PHE A 36 -2.61 -3.50 7.90
C PHE A 36 -3.76 -2.82 7.18
N VAL A 37 -3.72 -1.50 7.12
CA VAL A 37 -4.66 -0.69 6.32
C VAL A 37 -3.85 0.10 5.31
N VAL A 38 -4.24 0.00 4.04
CA VAL A 38 -3.57 0.70 2.94
C VAL A 38 -4.57 1.70 2.35
N GLU A 39 -4.17 2.96 2.26
CA GLU A 39 -4.94 3.98 1.58
C GLU A 39 -4.14 4.46 0.38
N VAL A 40 -4.69 4.29 -0.82
CA VAL A 40 -4.04 4.69 -2.05
C VAL A 40 -4.75 5.92 -2.58
N THR A 41 -4.00 7.00 -2.78
CA THR A 41 -4.53 8.24 -3.32
C THR A 41 -4.07 8.41 -4.76
N PHE A 42 -5.03 8.70 -5.61
CA PHE A 42 -4.84 8.98 -7.03
C PHE A 42 -5.23 10.43 -7.29
N PHE A 43 -4.65 11.04 -8.29
CA PHE A 43 -4.98 12.42 -8.63
C PHE A 43 -5.32 12.56 -10.10
N GLY A 44 -6.04 13.61 -10.45
CA GLY A 44 -6.34 13.89 -11.83
C GLY A 44 -7.53 14.80 -12.02
N LYS A 45 -7.84 15.01 -13.28
CA LYS A 45 -9.02 15.77 -13.70
C LYS A 45 -10.20 14.84 -13.88
N LYS A 46 -11.41 15.38 -13.77
CA LYS A 46 -12.62 14.62 -14.15
C LYS A 46 -12.57 14.33 -15.64
N ASN A 47 -12.89 13.09 -16.01
CA ASN A 47 -13.10 12.81 -17.44
C ASN A 47 -14.47 13.32 -17.88
N LYS A 48 -14.64 13.49 -19.19
CA LYS A 48 -15.85 14.10 -19.74
C LYS A 48 -17.07 13.18 -19.66
N GLU A 49 -16.86 11.89 -19.78
CA GLU A 49 -17.95 10.93 -19.83
C GLU A 49 -18.62 10.73 -18.48
N ASN A 50 -17.82 10.42 -17.48
CA ASN A 50 -18.31 9.98 -16.18
C ASN A 50 -18.14 11.02 -15.07
N GLN A 51 -17.41 12.09 -15.34
CA GLN A 51 -17.18 13.18 -14.39
C GLN A 51 -16.44 12.71 -13.13
N TRP A 52 -15.55 11.71 -13.26
CA TRP A 52 -14.70 11.23 -12.19
C TRP A 52 -13.25 11.12 -12.66
N VAL A 53 -12.32 11.00 -11.69
CA VAL A 53 -10.90 10.78 -11.97
C VAL A 53 -10.69 9.36 -12.49
N THR A 54 -11.20 8.38 -11.76
CA THR A 54 -11.14 6.96 -12.10
C THR A 54 -12.30 6.26 -11.42
N ASP A 55 -12.78 5.19 -12.03
CA ASP A 55 -13.86 4.37 -11.51
C ASP A 55 -13.37 3.62 -10.26
N PHE A 56 -14.03 3.79 -9.11
CA PHE A 56 -13.69 3.10 -7.89
C PHE A 56 -13.84 1.59 -7.99
N GLU A 57 -14.76 1.09 -8.81
CA GLU A 57 -14.89 -0.36 -9.00
C GLU A 57 -13.66 -0.93 -9.69
N GLU A 58 -13.16 -0.24 -10.71
CA GLU A 58 -11.92 -0.62 -11.38
C GLU A 58 -10.74 -0.58 -10.41
N LEU A 59 -10.66 0.48 -9.59
CA LEU A 59 -9.62 0.58 -8.57
C LEU A 59 -9.72 -0.57 -7.58
N SER A 60 -10.92 -0.94 -7.16
CA SER A 60 -11.11 -2.08 -6.24
C SER A 60 -10.53 -3.36 -6.79
N LYS A 61 -10.71 -3.62 -8.09
CA LYS A 61 -10.14 -4.82 -8.72
C LYS A 61 -8.62 -4.79 -8.72
N SER A 62 -8.04 -3.64 -9.06
CA SER A 62 -6.58 -3.48 -9.10
C SER A 62 -5.97 -3.58 -7.70
N LEU A 63 -6.60 -2.97 -6.70
CA LEU A 63 -6.13 -3.04 -5.33
C LEU A 63 -6.25 -4.46 -4.78
N ASN A 64 -7.31 -5.19 -5.16
CA ASN A 64 -7.49 -6.57 -4.74
C ASN A 64 -6.38 -7.48 -5.30
N GLU A 65 -5.88 -7.21 -6.49
CA GLU A 65 -4.73 -7.96 -7.03
C GLU A 65 -3.48 -7.76 -6.19
N VAL A 66 -3.25 -6.53 -5.71
CA VAL A 66 -2.14 -6.25 -4.79
C VAL A 66 -2.36 -6.95 -3.45
N LYS A 67 -3.58 -6.85 -2.91
CA LYS A 67 -3.96 -7.50 -1.65
C LYS A 67 -3.66 -9.00 -1.68
N LYS A 68 -4.00 -9.68 -2.76
CA LYS A 68 -3.79 -11.14 -2.88
C LYS A 68 -2.34 -11.54 -2.72
N LYS A 69 -1.42 -10.65 -3.05
CA LYS A 69 0.02 -10.92 -2.92
C LYS A 69 0.52 -10.75 -1.50
N LEU A 70 -0.23 -10.05 -0.66
CA LEU A 70 0.17 -9.71 0.70
C LEU A 70 -0.62 -10.45 1.77
N ASP A 71 -1.93 -10.65 1.53
CA ASP A 71 -2.86 -11.12 2.54
C ASP A 71 -2.61 -12.57 2.92
N HIS A 72 -2.54 -12.83 4.22
CA HIS A 72 -2.26 -14.15 4.78
C HIS A 72 -0.91 -14.72 4.33
N LYS A 73 0.05 -13.86 4.10
CA LYS A 73 1.42 -14.22 3.71
C LYS A 73 2.41 -13.76 4.77
N CYS A 74 3.63 -14.30 4.70
CA CYS A 74 4.78 -13.71 5.35
C CYS A 74 5.43 -12.74 4.35
N ILE A 75 5.47 -11.47 4.70
CA ILE A 75 5.93 -10.42 3.77
C ILE A 75 7.40 -10.66 3.39
N ASN A 76 8.17 -11.28 4.28
CA ASN A 76 9.58 -11.60 4.01
C ASN A 76 9.76 -12.53 2.81
N ASP A 77 8.72 -13.27 2.42
CA ASP A 77 8.78 -14.15 1.24
C ASP A 77 8.72 -13.38 -0.08
N ILE A 78 8.36 -12.10 -0.03
CA ILE A 78 8.36 -11.22 -1.21
C ILE A 78 9.72 -10.55 -1.28
N LYS A 79 10.64 -11.14 -2.05
CA LYS A 79 12.04 -10.71 -2.08
C LYS A 79 12.21 -9.26 -2.52
N GLU A 80 11.36 -8.79 -3.42
CA GLU A 80 11.42 -7.42 -3.94
C GLU A 80 11.17 -6.36 -2.87
N ILE A 81 10.51 -6.73 -1.76
CA ILE A 81 10.28 -5.80 -0.65
C ILE A 81 11.56 -5.63 0.18
N GLY A 82 12.33 -6.71 0.33
CA GLY A 82 13.50 -6.69 1.21
C GLY A 82 13.09 -6.69 2.67
N VAL A 83 13.75 -5.88 3.50
CA VAL A 83 13.36 -5.70 4.90
C VAL A 83 11.92 -5.18 4.94
N PRO A 84 10.99 -5.87 5.62
CA PRO A 84 9.57 -5.54 5.52
C PRO A 84 9.14 -4.41 6.46
N SER A 85 9.79 -3.27 6.34
CA SER A 85 9.40 -2.03 7.01
C SER A 85 8.15 -1.44 6.33
N LEU A 86 7.46 -0.55 7.02
CA LEU A 86 6.32 0.15 6.41
C LEU A 86 6.75 0.89 5.14
N GLU A 87 7.95 1.48 5.16
CA GLU A 87 8.51 2.21 4.02
C GLU A 87 8.70 1.30 2.81
N ASN A 88 9.34 0.16 3.01
CA ASN A 88 9.62 -0.77 1.92
C ASN A 88 8.33 -1.41 1.38
N ILE A 89 7.41 -1.74 2.26
CA ILE A 89 6.11 -2.28 1.83
C ILE A 89 5.34 -1.24 1.00
N SER A 90 5.31 0.01 1.46
CA SER A 90 4.64 1.10 0.75
C SER A 90 5.24 1.33 -0.63
N SER A 91 6.56 1.32 -0.72
CA SER A 91 7.28 1.47 -1.99
C SER A 91 6.94 0.34 -2.96
N TRP A 92 6.88 -0.89 -2.46
CA TRP A 92 6.51 -2.05 -3.28
C TRP A 92 5.07 -1.95 -3.79
N ILE A 93 4.14 -1.57 -2.91
CA ILE A 93 2.72 -1.39 -3.30
C ILE A 93 2.62 -0.35 -4.42
N ALA A 94 3.32 0.78 -4.26
CA ALA A 94 3.33 1.83 -5.27
C ALA A 94 3.83 1.31 -6.61
N LYS A 95 4.91 0.53 -6.61
CA LYS A 95 5.46 -0.05 -7.84
C LYS A 95 4.49 -0.99 -8.54
N GLN A 96 3.74 -1.79 -7.76
CA GLN A 96 2.73 -2.66 -8.32
C GLN A 96 1.65 -1.85 -9.05
N LEU A 97 1.17 -0.79 -8.42
CA LEU A 97 0.12 0.05 -8.98
C LEU A 97 0.59 0.91 -10.15
N GLN A 98 1.86 1.35 -10.12
CA GLN A 98 2.44 2.16 -11.19
C GLN A 98 2.61 1.39 -12.50
N LYS A 99 2.54 0.07 -12.47
CA LYS A 99 2.51 -0.73 -13.70
C LYS A 99 1.26 -0.43 -14.54
N LYS A 100 0.18 0.00 -13.89
CA LYS A 100 -1.09 0.27 -14.56
C LYS A 100 -1.49 1.75 -14.50
N TYR A 101 -1.15 2.45 -13.42
CA TYR A 101 -1.60 3.83 -13.19
C TYR A 101 -0.43 4.78 -13.13
N SER A 102 -0.50 5.86 -13.91
CA SER A 102 0.52 6.94 -13.89
C SER A 102 0.21 8.00 -12.84
N ASN A 103 -0.97 7.95 -12.24
CA ASN A 103 -1.50 9.01 -11.38
C ASN A 103 -1.63 8.60 -9.91
N VAL A 104 -0.78 7.70 -9.45
CA VAL A 104 -0.70 7.39 -8.03
C VAL A 104 0.04 8.52 -7.33
N LEU A 105 -0.61 9.14 -6.36
CA LEU A 105 -0.04 10.28 -5.63
C LEU A 105 0.69 9.83 -4.37
N SER A 106 0.06 8.96 -3.59
CA SER A 106 0.62 8.54 -2.30
C SER A 106 0.05 7.20 -1.86
N ILE A 107 0.82 6.55 -0.98
CA ILE A 107 0.40 5.34 -0.27
C ILE A 107 0.49 5.64 1.22
N LYS A 108 -0.60 5.42 1.96
CA LYS A 108 -0.57 5.46 3.42
C LYS A 108 -0.76 4.05 3.93
N LEU A 109 0.25 3.53 4.60
CA LEU A 109 0.24 2.17 5.16
C LEU A 109 0.23 2.26 6.67
N SER A 110 -0.80 1.72 7.30
CA SER A 110 -1.01 1.82 8.74
C SER A 110 -1.02 0.46 9.41
N ARG A 111 -0.54 0.44 10.65
CA ARG A 111 -0.77 -0.64 11.62
C ARG A 111 -1.59 -0.05 12.76
N PRO A 112 -2.92 0.01 12.65
CA PRO A 112 -3.74 0.75 13.62
C PRO A 112 -3.59 0.26 15.06
N SER A 113 -3.44 -1.06 15.26
CA SER A 113 -3.27 -1.63 16.60
C SER A 113 -1.99 -1.15 17.28
N CYS A 114 -0.99 -0.73 16.51
CA CYS A 114 0.27 -0.19 17.03
C CYS A 114 0.29 1.34 17.06
N GLY A 115 -0.74 1.99 16.52
CA GLY A 115 -0.78 3.45 16.43
C GLY A 115 0.25 4.04 15.48
N GLU A 116 0.59 3.33 14.40
CA GLU A 116 1.68 3.69 13.51
C GLU A 116 1.22 3.73 12.05
N TYR A 117 1.77 4.66 11.29
CA TYR A 117 1.60 4.64 9.84
C TYR A 117 2.78 5.30 9.14
N CYS A 118 2.93 4.97 7.87
CA CYS A 118 3.89 5.57 6.96
C CYS A 118 3.12 6.19 5.80
N LEU A 119 3.46 7.43 5.46
CA LEU A 119 2.92 8.08 4.27
C LEU A 119 4.05 8.18 3.23
N TYR A 120 3.92 7.43 2.15
CA TYR A 120 4.86 7.50 1.03
C TYR A 120 4.31 8.46 -0.02
N LYS A 121 4.99 9.58 -0.20
CA LYS A 121 4.62 10.61 -1.17
C LYS A 121 5.37 10.35 -2.47
N ILE A 122 4.63 10.04 -3.52
CA ILE A 122 5.22 9.78 -4.83
C ILE A 122 5.43 11.09 -5.57
N LYS A 123 4.56 12.03 -5.29
CA LYS A 123 4.61 13.37 -5.91
C LYS A 123 4.45 14.48 -4.89
#